data_ae50a1edcf8723fe96bc92a803d7df91
#
_entry.id   ae50a1edcf8723fe96bc92a803d7df91
#
_cell.length_a   1.000
_cell.length_b   1.000
_cell.length_c   1.000
_cell.angle_alpha   90.00
_cell.angle_beta   90.00
_cell.angle_gamma   90.00
#
_symmetry.space_group_name_H-M   'P 1'
#
loop_
_entity.id
_entity.type
_entity.pdbx_description
1 polymer ?
#
loop_
_entity_poly.entity_id
_entity_poly.type
_entity_poly.pdbx_seq_one_letter_code
_entity_poly.pdbx_strand_id
1 'polypeptide(L)'
;MTRWLFGWFALVLTAQLSFPARAALLQSKVLENDVAYLRVGEAGKNLADEISAAEGALTVSNQTIGTVLDLRSADGDGLDAAKSAADFFATRKLPLAILVNGDTRDAADKLALDLRDAQAGLIFGSATTDLQPDITVTVKPVDEKIFLADPYALPPTNSIAADGTATNALPYYIDHTSEADLVRQKIKDGDEDENTAPVRAAPAKPVIRDPALARAVDFLKALAILQPARG
;
A
#
# COMPACT_ATOMS: atom_id res chain seq x y z
N MET A 1 -53.07 45.26 40.58
CA MET A 1 -51.77 44.74 41.03
C MET A 1 -51.44 43.51 40.25
N THR A 2 -50.77 43.64 39.11
CA THR A 2 -50.52 42.54 38.19
C THR A 2 -48.97 42.37 38.05
N ARG A 3 -48.41 41.29 38.65
CA ARG A 3 -46.96 41.00 38.63
C ARG A 3 -46.67 40.18 37.37
N TRP A 4 -45.90 40.73 36.45
CA TRP A 4 -45.30 40.07 35.28
C TRP A 4 -44.06 39.30 35.72
N LEU A 5 -44.08 37.98 35.54
CA LEU A 5 -42.88 37.11 35.67
C LEU A 5 -42.27 36.92 34.28
N PHE A 6 -41.17 37.59 34.03
CA PHE A 6 -40.30 37.35 32.87
C PHE A 6 -39.48 36.09 33.12
N GLY A 7 -39.84 34.99 32.45
CA GLY A 7 -39.01 33.79 32.40
C GLY A 7 -37.88 33.99 31.40
N TRP A 8 -36.66 33.98 31.90
CA TRP A 8 -35.45 33.95 31.07
C TRP A 8 -35.24 32.49 30.60
N PHE A 9 -35.51 32.25 29.32
CA PHE A 9 -35.10 31.00 28.66
C PHE A 9 -33.61 31.16 28.24
N ALA A 10 -32.72 30.57 28.99
CA ALA A 10 -31.29 30.49 28.63
C ALA A 10 -31.16 29.42 27.55
N LEU A 11 -31.01 29.84 26.28
CA LEU A 11 -30.70 28.98 25.15
C LEU A 11 -29.22 28.55 25.27
N VAL A 12 -28.97 27.35 25.81
CA VAL A 12 -27.63 26.74 25.80
C VAL A 12 -27.35 26.25 24.41
N LEU A 13 -26.60 27.05 23.64
CA LEU A 13 -26.06 26.67 22.33
C LEU A 13 -24.86 25.73 22.55
N THR A 14 -25.11 24.42 22.59
CA THR A 14 -24.04 23.41 22.57
C THR A 14 -23.37 23.42 21.20
N ALA A 15 -22.25 24.13 21.08
CA ALA A 15 -21.39 24.01 19.91
C ALA A 15 -20.85 22.58 19.86
N GLN A 16 -21.40 21.77 18.97
CA GLN A 16 -20.86 20.47 18.63
C GLN A 16 -19.55 20.71 17.89
N LEU A 17 -18.42 20.56 18.58
CA LEU A 17 -17.11 20.47 17.96
C LEU A 17 -17.06 19.16 17.14
N SER A 18 -17.51 19.24 15.90
CA SER A 18 -17.29 18.17 14.93
C SER A 18 -15.80 18.16 14.61
N PHE A 19 -15.05 17.28 15.27
CA PHE A 19 -13.72 16.96 14.79
C PHE A 19 -13.89 16.35 13.38
N PRO A 20 -13.09 16.81 12.38
CA PRO A 20 -13.14 16.18 11.07
C PRO A 20 -12.80 14.71 11.25
N ALA A 21 -13.73 13.84 10.87
CA ALA A 21 -13.47 12.40 10.83
C ALA A 21 -12.27 12.20 9.91
N ARG A 22 -11.19 11.64 10.44
CA ARG A 22 -10.02 11.29 9.64
C ARG A 22 -10.45 10.20 8.66
N ALA A 23 -10.09 10.36 7.38
CA ALA A 23 -10.43 9.36 6.38
C ALA A 23 -9.74 8.03 6.73
N ALA A 24 -10.50 6.94 6.71
CA ALA A 24 -9.97 5.61 6.99
C ALA A 24 -8.96 5.22 5.89
N LEU A 25 -9.27 5.50 4.62
CA LEU A 25 -8.36 5.31 3.50
C LEU A 25 -7.63 6.62 3.14
N LEU A 26 -6.30 6.59 3.18
CA LEU A 26 -5.44 7.68 2.72
C LEU A 26 -5.25 7.67 1.21
N GLN A 27 -5.25 6.49 0.59
CA GLN A 27 -5.00 6.33 -0.83
C GLN A 27 -5.65 5.05 -1.36
N SER A 28 -6.25 5.17 -2.56
CA SER A 28 -6.68 4.04 -3.36
C SER A 28 -6.28 4.27 -4.82
N LYS A 29 -5.57 3.32 -5.43
CA LYS A 29 -5.11 3.43 -6.83
C LYS A 29 -4.79 2.06 -7.40
N VAL A 30 -4.69 1.97 -8.74
CA VAL A 30 -4.11 0.82 -9.41
C VAL A 30 -2.63 1.07 -9.61
N LEU A 31 -1.82 0.10 -9.20
CA LEU A 31 -0.38 0.07 -9.47
C LEU A 31 -0.11 -0.66 -10.80
N GLU A 32 1.15 -0.74 -11.17
CA GLU A 32 1.61 -1.54 -12.29
C GLU A 32 1.06 -2.96 -12.24
N ASN A 33 0.78 -3.52 -13.44
CA ASN A 33 0.27 -4.88 -13.61
C ASN A 33 -1.09 -5.14 -12.92
N ASP A 34 -1.95 -4.14 -12.90
CA ASP A 34 -3.34 -4.27 -12.45
C ASP A 34 -3.48 -4.73 -10.98
N VAL A 35 -2.58 -4.29 -10.11
CA VAL A 35 -2.66 -4.50 -8.66
C VAL A 35 -3.40 -3.34 -8.01
N ALA A 36 -4.50 -3.63 -7.31
CA ALA A 36 -5.17 -2.64 -6.47
C ALA A 36 -4.31 -2.33 -5.23
N TYR A 37 -4.13 -1.05 -4.93
CA TYR A 37 -3.42 -0.59 -3.74
C TYR A 37 -4.34 0.27 -2.89
N LEU A 38 -4.52 -0.14 -1.65
CA LEU A 38 -5.33 0.53 -0.64
C LEU A 38 -4.44 0.85 0.56
N ARG A 39 -4.29 2.13 0.90
CA ARG A 39 -3.54 2.55 2.07
C ARG A 39 -4.48 3.05 3.16
N VAL A 40 -4.46 2.39 4.29
CA VAL A 40 -5.22 2.72 5.48
C VAL A 40 -4.42 3.72 6.33
N GLY A 41 -5.09 4.74 6.85
CA GLY A 41 -4.52 5.66 7.83
C GLY A 41 -5.07 5.43 9.22
N GLU A 42 -6.35 5.04 9.28
CA GLU A 42 -7.03 4.80 10.55
C GLU A 42 -8.05 3.67 10.41
N ALA A 43 -7.97 2.68 11.27
CA ALA A 43 -8.98 1.63 11.37
C ALA A 43 -10.17 2.12 12.22
N GLY A 44 -10.89 3.10 11.67
CA GLY A 44 -12.08 3.71 12.26
C GLY A 44 -13.38 3.06 11.79
N LYS A 45 -14.52 3.58 12.27
CA LYS A 45 -15.86 2.99 12.06
C LYS A 45 -16.25 2.77 10.60
N ASN A 46 -15.75 3.58 9.68
CA ASN A 46 -16.13 3.53 8.26
C ASN A 46 -15.17 2.69 7.41
N LEU A 47 -14.14 2.07 8.01
CA LEU A 47 -13.08 1.39 7.27
C LEU A 47 -13.60 0.35 6.28
N ALA A 48 -14.50 -0.53 6.72
CA ALA A 48 -15.03 -1.60 5.88
C ALA A 48 -15.80 -1.07 4.66
N ASP A 49 -16.61 -0.03 4.87
CA ASP A 49 -17.39 0.60 3.80
C ASP A 49 -16.47 1.33 2.81
N GLU A 50 -15.47 2.07 3.31
CA GLU A 50 -14.50 2.76 2.45
C GLU A 50 -13.65 1.77 1.63
N ILE A 51 -13.19 0.67 2.24
CA ILE A 51 -12.46 -0.40 1.54
C ILE A 51 -13.35 -1.00 0.44
N SER A 52 -14.59 -1.38 0.77
CA SER A 52 -15.51 -2.01 -0.17
C SER A 52 -15.81 -1.08 -1.36
N ALA A 53 -16.05 0.20 -1.10
CA ALA A 53 -16.31 1.20 -2.14
C ALA A 53 -15.07 1.42 -3.02
N ALA A 54 -13.88 1.57 -2.42
CA ALA A 54 -12.63 1.80 -3.14
C ALA A 54 -12.25 0.60 -4.00
N GLU A 55 -12.32 -0.62 -3.45
CA GLU A 55 -12.02 -1.83 -4.22
C GLU A 55 -13.02 -2.04 -5.35
N GLY A 56 -14.31 -1.83 -5.09
CA GLY A 56 -15.34 -1.86 -6.13
C GLY A 56 -15.03 -0.89 -7.27
N ALA A 57 -14.65 0.35 -6.98
CA ALA A 57 -14.31 1.34 -7.98
C ALA A 57 -13.06 0.95 -8.81
N LEU A 58 -12.05 0.35 -8.16
CA LEU A 58 -10.82 -0.08 -8.83
C LEU A 58 -11.04 -1.32 -9.71
N THR A 59 -11.88 -2.26 -9.28
CA THR A 59 -12.12 -3.53 -9.99
C THR A 59 -13.07 -3.38 -11.19
N VAL A 60 -14.00 -2.45 -11.16
CA VAL A 60 -14.92 -2.20 -12.29
C VAL A 60 -14.18 -1.68 -13.53
N SER A 61 -13.13 -0.88 -13.31
CA SER A 61 -12.38 -0.23 -14.39
C SER A 61 -11.18 -1.06 -14.87
N ASN A 62 -10.73 -2.06 -14.09
CA ASN A 62 -9.48 -2.79 -14.34
C ASN A 62 -9.64 -4.28 -13.99
N GLN A 63 -8.95 -5.13 -14.74
CA GLN A 63 -8.83 -6.56 -14.40
C GLN A 63 -7.76 -6.74 -13.33
N THR A 64 -8.08 -6.40 -12.07
CA THR A 64 -7.12 -6.51 -10.97
C THR A 64 -6.75 -7.98 -10.70
N ILE A 65 -5.45 -8.23 -10.60
CA ILE A 65 -4.88 -9.56 -10.30
C ILE A 65 -4.79 -9.84 -8.80
N GLY A 66 -4.90 -8.81 -7.97
CA GLY A 66 -4.84 -8.89 -6.51
C GLY A 66 -4.87 -7.52 -5.86
N THR A 67 -4.90 -7.50 -4.53
CA THR A 67 -4.96 -6.28 -3.73
C THR A 67 -3.78 -6.22 -2.76
N VAL A 68 -3.14 -5.05 -2.66
CA VAL A 68 -2.23 -4.71 -1.56
C VAL A 68 -2.98 -3.82 -0.56
N LEU A 69 -3.09 -4.28 0.68
CA LEU A 69 -3.61 -3.53 1.80
C LEU A 69 -2.44 -3.00 2.64
N ASP A 70 -2.18 -1.71 2.56
CA ASP A 70 -1.07 -1.07 3.28
C ASP A 70 -1.55 -0.51 4.62
N LEU A 71 -1.17 -1.18 5.70
CA LEU A 71 -1.46 -0.83 7.08
C LEU A 71 -0.26 -0.17 7.78
N ARG A 72 0.81 0.13 7.06
CA ARG A 72 1.99 0.76 7.66
C ARG A 72 1.65 2.12 8.25
N SER A 73 2.02 2.31 9.51
CA SER A 73 1.70 3.49 10.32
C SER A 73 0.20 3.77 10.46
N ALA A 74 -0.64 2.75 10.26
CA ALA A 74 -2.06 2.83 10.56
C ALA A 74 -2.31 2.53 12.04
N ASP A 75 -3.32 3.19 12.60
CA ASP A 75 -3.80 3.00 13.97
C ASP A 75 -5.35 2.91 14.00
N GLY A 76 -5.96 3.19 15.11
CA GLY A 76 -7.42 3.33 15.25
C GLY A 76 -8.02 2.46 16.34
N ASP A 77 -9.27 2.78 16.69
CA ASP A 77 -10.02 2.13 17.78
C ASP A 77 -11.22 1.29 17.31
N GLY A 78 -11.43 1.22 16.00
CA GLY A 78 -12.58 0.57 15.36
C GLY A 78 -12.44 -0.94 15.24
N LEU A 79 -12.37 -1.69 16.35
CA LEU A 79 -12.20 -3.15 16.33
C LEU A 79 -13.29 -3.88 15.53
N ASP A 80 -14.57 -3.46 15.66
CA ASP A 80 -15.68 -4.06 14.90
C ASP A 80 -15.55 -3.77 13.39
N ALA A 81 -15.09 -2.58 13.03
CA ALA A 81 -14.86 -2.21 11.64
C ALA A 81 -13.64 -2.94 11.06
N ALA A 82 -12.58 -3.12 11.85
CA ALA A 82 -11.44 -3.94 11.48
C ALA A 82 -11.87 -5.39 11.20
N LYS A 83 -12.68 -5.97 12.08
CA LYS A 83 -13.25 -7.31 11.87
C LYS A 83 -14.11 -7.37 10.61
N SER A 84 -14.98 -6.38 10.39
CA SER A 84 -15.83 -6.33 9.18
C SER A 84 -15.00 -6.22 7.91
N ALA A 85 -13.89 -5.47 7.94
CA ALA A 85 -12.95 -5.38 6.82
C ALA A 85 -12.23 -6.72 6.58
N ALA A 86 -11.83 -7.43 7.65
CA ALA A 86 -11.24 -8.76 7.54
C ALA A 86 -12.22 -9.76 6.92
N ASP A 87 -13.47 -9.77 7.39
CA ASP A 87 -14.53 -10.64 6.87
C ASP A 87 -14.81 -10.32 5.38
N PHE A 88 -14.76 -9.05 4.97
CA PHE A 88 -14.89 -8.65 3.57
C PHE A 88 -13.79 -9.29 2.71
N PHE A 89 -12.53 -9.17 3.08
CA PHE A 89 -11.43 -9.77 2.32
C PHE A 89 -11.44 -11.30 2.36
N ALA A 90 -11.80 -11.93 3.49
CA ALA A 90 -11.89 -13.37 3.61
C ALA A 90 -12.92 -14.01 2.65
N THR A 91 -13.96 -13.26 2.26
CA THR A 91 -14.95 -13.73 1.28
C THR A 91 -14.53 -13.50 -0.17
N ARG A 92 -13.46 -12.72 -0.40
CA ARG A 92 -12.96 -12.40 -1.75
C ARG A 92 -12.09 -13.52 -2.30
N LYS A 93 -12.16 -13.70 -3.62
CA LYS A 93 -11.33 -14.67 -4.33
C LYS A 93 -10.03 -14.08 -4.89
N LEU A 94 -9.85 -12.77 -4.76
CA LEU A 94 -8.64 -12.10 -5.20
C LEU A 94 -7.54 -12.28 -4.15
N PRO A 95 -6.31 -12.57 -4.57
CA PRO A 95 -5.17 -12.62 -3.67
C PRO A 95 -4.95 -11.30 -2.94
N LEU A 96 -4.58 -11.37 -1.66
CA LEU A 96 -4.31 -10.22 -0.81
C LEU A 96 -2.87 -10.27 -0.29
N ALA A 97 -2.17 -9.16 -0.37
CA ALA A 97 -0.91 -8.91 0.31
C ALA A 97 -1.10 -7.76 1.31
N ILE A 98 -0.62 -7.93 2.54
CA ILE A 98 -0.82 -6.99 3.64
C ILE A 98 0.55 -6.42 4.01
N LEU A 99 0.68 -5.08 4.06
CA LEU A 99 1.91 -4.44 4.50
C LEU A 99 1.75 -3.92 5.93
N VAL A 100 2.71 -4.22 6.79
CA VAL A 100 2.78 -3.74 8.18
C VAL A 100 4.17 -3.22 8.51
N ASN A 101 4.26 -2.37 9.52
CA ASN A 101 5.53 -1.92 10.10
C ASN A 101 5.41 -1.75 11.62
N GLY A 102 6.52 -1.40 12.29
CA GLY A 102 6.54 -1.20 13.74
C GLY A 102 5.61 -0.09 14.26
N ASP A 103 5.08 0.75 13.38
CA ASP A 103 4.12 1.81 13.71
C ASP A 103 2.66 1.40 13.44
N THR A 104 2.40 0.19 12.91
CA THR A 104 1.05 -0.39 12.81
C THR A 104 0.58 -0.78 14.20
N ARG A 105 -0.60 -0.32 14.63
CA ARG A 105 -1.07 -0.47 16.01
C ARG A 105 -2.58 -0.64 16.12
N ASP A 106 -3.01 -1.07 17.33
CA ASP A 106 -4.40 -1.06 17.77
C ASP A 106 -5.33 -1.84 16.80
N ALA A 107 -6.40 -1.24 16.34
CA ALA A 107 -7.35 -1.88 15.43
C ALA A 107 -6.74 -2.23 14.07
N ALA A 108 -5.70 -1.52 13.60
CA ALA A 108 -5.00 -1.86 12.36
C ALA A 108 -4.14 -3.13 12.53
N ASP A 109 -3.48 -3.30 13.67
CA ASP A 109 -2.74 -4.53 13.99
C ASP A 109 -3.69 -5.72 14.12
N LYS A 110 -4.82 -5.51 14.81
CA LYS A 110 -5.89 -6.52 14.91
C LYS A 110 -6.46 -6.92 13.56
N LEU A 111 -6.64 -5.97 12.64
CA LEU A 111 -7.06 -6.26 11.26
C LEU A 111 -6.07 -7.19 10.55
N ALA A 112 -4.77 -6.92 10.66
CA ALA A 112 -3.75 -7.78 10.06
C ALA A 112 -3.77 -9.20 10.66
N LEU A 113 -3.95 -9.32 11.98
CA LEU A 113 -4.11 -10.60 12.68
C LEU A 113 -5.33 -11.36 12.19
N ASP A 114 -6.49 -10.72 12.13
CA ASP A 114 -7.75 -11.34 11.68
C ASP A 114 -7.67 -11.81 10.23
N LEU A 115 -7.01 -11.03 9.35
CA LEU A 115 -6.77 -11.40 7.95
C LEU A 115 -5.85 -12.64 7.85
N ARG A 116 -4.82 -12.72 8.67
CA ARG A 116 -3.94 -13.89 8.73
C ARG A 116 -4.69 -15.13 9.23
N ASP A 117 -5.45 -14.99 10.33
CA ASP A 117 -6.21 -16.09 10.91
C ASP A 117 -7.28 -16.61 9.95
N ALA A 118 -7.87 -15.74 9.14
CA ALA A 118 -8.77 -16.08 8.05
C ALA A 118 -8.06 -16.63 6.80
N GLN A 119 -6.72 -16.69 6.79
CA GLN A 119 -5.91 -17.09 5.63
C GLN A 119 -6.24 -16.27 4.36
N ALA A 120 -6.64 -15.01 4.54
CA ALA A 120 -7.04 -14.13 3.45
C ALA A 120 -5.86 -13.63 2.62
N GLY A 121 -4.64 -13.58 3.19
CA GLY A 121 -3.43 -13.10 2.49
C GLY A 121 -2.16 -13.34 3.28
N LEU A 122 -1.02 -12.90 2.74
CA LEU A 122 0.27 -12.92 3.40
C LEU A 122 0.66 -11.52 3.89
N ILE A 123 1.36 -11.48 5.01
CA ILE A 123 1.80 -10.26 5.68
C ILE A 123 3.29 -10.02 5.40
N PHE A 124 3.62 -8.83 4.89
CA PHE A 124 4.96 -8.38 4.53
C PHE A 124 5.35 -7.17 5.39
N GLY A 125 6.62 -7.05 5.69
CA GLY A 125 7.16 -5.85 6.35
C GLY A 125 7.99 -6.14 7.58
N SER A 126 7.94 -5.27 8.56
CA SER A 126 8.60 -5.45 9.86
C SER A 126 7.60 -5.77 10.96
N ALA A 127 8.09 -6.42 12.03
CA ALA A 127 7.26 -6.79 13.16
C ALA A 127 6.56 -5.58 13.79
N THR A 128 5.32 -5.78 14.20
CA THR A 128 4.59 -4.87 15.08
C THR A 128 4.77 -5.31 16.55
N THR A 129 4.00 -4.74 17.46
CA THR A 129 4.02 -5.17 18.88
C THR A 129 3.51 -6.59 19.04
N ASP A 130 2.44 -6.96 18.33
CA ASP A 130 1.70 -8.20 18.54
C ASP A 130 1.81 -9.19 17.37
N LEU A 131 2.40 -8.74 16.25
CA LEU A 131 2.42 -9.48 14.99
C LEU A 131 3.83 -9.62 14.41
N GLN A 132 4.19 -10.85 14.03
CA GLN A 132 5.34 -11.13 13.17
C GLN A 132 4.84 -11.30 11.73
N PRO A 133 5.43 -10.61 10.73
CA PRO A 133 5.07 -10.79 9.33
C PRO A 133 5.47 -12.17 8.82
N ASP A 134 4.75 -12.69 7.83
CA ASP A 134 5.08 -13.95 7.15
C ASP A 134 6.37 -13.80 6.32
N ILE A 135 6.55 -12.60 5.74
CA ILE A 135 7.72 -12.25 4.95
C ILE A 135 8.31 -10.96 5.51
N THR A 136 9.43 -11.10 6.21
CA THR A 136 10.14 -9.95 6.79
C THR A 136 10.84 -9.15 5.71
N VAL A 137 10.56 -7.84 5.66
CA VAL A 137 11.23 -6.87 4.82
C VAL A 137 11.63 -5.68 5.69
N THR A 138 12.93 -5.55 5.92
CA THR A 138 13.44 -4.46 6.75
C THR A 138 13.69 -3.22 5.88
N VAL A 139 13.07 -2.11 6.24
CA VAL A 139 13.28 -0.80 5.63
C VAL A 139 13.76 0.16 6.71
N LYS A 140 14.71 1.05 6.38
CA LYS A 140 15.14 2.07 7.35
C LYS A 140 13.99 3.06 7.58
N PRO A 141 13.72 3.50 8.83
CA PRO A 141 12.60 4.40 9.12
C PRO A 141 12.60 5.72 8.32
N VAL A 142 13.79 6.21 7.97
CA VAL A 142 13.92 7.43 7.14
C VAL A 142 13.48 7.16 5.70
N ASP A 143 13.88 6.04 5.12
CA ASP A 143 13.54 5.65 3.75
C ASP A 143 12.05 5.26 3.68
N GLU A 144 11.52 4.61 4.71
CA GLU A 144 10.12 4.21 4.79
C GLU A 144 9.18 5.42 4.71
N LYS A 145 9.49 6.52 5.39
CA LYS A 145 8.71 7.78 5.29
C LYS A 145 8.69 8.32 3.87
N ILE A 146 9.80 8.20 3.14
CA ILE A 146 9.89 8.62 1.74
C ILE A 146 9.01 7.73 0.87
N PHE A 147 9.10 6.40 1.04
CA PHE A 147 8.31 5.44 0.27
C PHE A 147 6.82 5.52 0.58
N LEU A 148 6.44 5.82 1.81
CA LEU A 148 5.05 6.07 2.18
C LEU A 148 4.47 7.32 1.49
N ALA A 149 5.30 8.33 1.20
CA ALA A 149 4.89 9.50 0.43
C ALA A 149 4.87 9.21 -1.08
N ASP A 150 5.90 8.55 -1.60
CA ASP A 150 6.03 8.16 -3.00
C ASP A 150 6.80 6.83 -3.13
N PRO A 151 6.14 5.71 -3.46
CA PRO A 151 6.78 4.40 -3.58
C PRO A 151 7.78 4.29 -4.74
N TYR A 152 7.81 5.28 -5.62
CA TYR A 152 8.75 5.36 -6.75
C TYR A 152 9.96 6.26 -6.46
N ALA A 153 9.98 6.95 -5.32
CA ALA A 153 11.05 7.86 -4.93
C ALA A 153 12.39 7.15 -4.78
N LEU A 154 13.45 7.86 -5.15
CA LEU A 154 14.82 7.43 -4.82
C LEU A 154 15.14 7.90 -3.40
N PRO A 155 15.46 6.99 -2.47
CA PRO A 155 15.95 7.41 -1.17
C PRO A 155 17.27 8.17 -1.35
N PRO A 156 17.55 9.20 -0.54
CA PRO A 156 18.79 9.95 -0.64
C PRO A 156 19.98 8.99 -0.44
N THR A 157 20.91 9.00 -1.39
CA THR A 157 22.08 8.10 -1.49
C THR A 157 23.06 8.24 -0.31
N ASN A 158 22.82 9.12 0.66
CA ASN A 158 23.69 9.43 1.80
C ASN A 158 23.35 8.68 3.08
N SER A 159 22.97 7.41 3.01
CA SER A 159 23.06 6.58 4.20
C SER A 159 24.49 6.03 4.32
N ILE A 160 25.43 6.87 4.77
CA ILE A 160 26.68 6.40 5.34
C ILE A 160 26.26 5.52 6.52
N ALA A 161 26.53 4.22 6.41
CA ALA A 161 26.43 3.34 7.56
C ALA A 161 27.28 3.92 8.68
N ALA A 162 26.82 3.85 9.93
CA ALA A 162 27.51 4.43 11.09
C ALA A 162 28.94 3.89 11.30
N ASP A 163 29.38 2.90 10.51
CA ASP A 163 30.72 2.30 10.51
C ASP A 163 31.66 2.84 9.43
N GLY A 164 31.24 3.86 8.66
CA GLY A 164 32.11 4.53 7.66
C GLY A 164 32.39 3.70 6.41
N THR A 165 31.83 2.53 6.25
CA THR A 165 31.91 1.76 5.01
C THR A 165 30.83 2.24 4.05
N ALA A 166 31.25 3.00 3.03
CA ALA A 166 30.41 3.33 1.90
C ALA A 166 30.09 2.05 1.12
N THR A 167 29.11 1.30 1.56
CA THR A 167 28.55 0.26 0.72
C THR A 167 27.71 0.94 -0.36
N ASN A 168 28.29 1.04 -1.57
CA ASN A 168 27.57 1.33 -2.82
C ASN A 168 26.60 0.18 -3.16
N ALA A 169 26.08 -0.50 -2.18
CA ALA A 169 24.99 -1.42 -2.35
C ALA A 169 23.74 -0.58 -2.53
N LEU A 170 23.40 -0.26 -3.79
CA LEU A 170 22.03 0.00 -4.15
C LEU A 170 21.24 -1.25 -3.73
N PRO A 171 20.54 -1.27 -2.57
CA PRO A 171 19.78 -2.43 -2.20
C PRO A 171 18.63 -2.49 -3.20
N TYR A 172 18.57 -3.53 -3.96
CA TYR A 172 17.45 -3.85 -4.84
C TYR A 172 17.26 -3.10 -6.16
N TYR A 173 18.29 -2.60 -6.82
CA TYR A 173 18.26 -2.59 -8.26
C TYR A 173 18.66 -3.98 -8.76
N ILE A 174 17.75 -4.91 -8.78
CA ILE A 174 17.91 -6.08 -9.63
C ILE A 174 17.68 -5.54 -11.03
N ASP A 175 18.73 -5.39 -11.79
CA ASP A 175 18.66 -5.14 -13.21
C ASP A 175 17.98 -6.36 -13.84
N HIS A 176 16.69 -6.21 -14.14
CA HIS A 176 15.91 -7.23 -14.83
C HIS A 176 16.16 -7.18 -16.35
N THR A 177 17.21 -6.48 -16.79
CA THR A 177 17.62 -6.56 -18.18
C THR A 177 18.05 -8.00 -18.43
N SER A 178 17.20 -8.76 -19.09
CA SER A 178 17.54 -10.15 -19.41
C SER A 178 18.71 -10.13 -20.38
N GLU A 179 19.56 -11.16 -20.29
CA GLU A 179 20.68 -11.34 -21.22
C GLU A 179 20.19 -11.32 -22.69
N ALA A 180 18.95 -11.75 -22.91
CA ALA A 180 18.27 -11.64 -24.21
C ALA A 180 17.99 -10.19 -24.63
N ASP A 181 17.69 -9.29 -23.69
CA ASP A 181 17.47 -7.87 -23.99
C ASP A 181 18.77 -7.15 -24.27
N LEU A 182 19.84 -7.49 -23.54
CA LEU A 182 21.20 -7.01 -23.84
C LEU A 182 21.69 -7.47 -25.21
N VAL A 183 21.45 -8.73 -25.59
CA VAL A 183 21.79 -9.25 -26.92
C VAL A 183 20.97 -8.58 -28.01
N ARG A 184 19.67 -8.35 -27.80
CA ARG A 184 18.81 -7.60 -28.73
C ARG A 184 19.25 -6.16 -28.91
N GLN A 185 19.67 -5.50 -27.82
CA GLN A 185 20.20 -4.15 -27.87
C GLN A 185 21.51 -4.10 -28.64
N LYS A 186 22.43 -5.06 -28.41
CA LYS A 186 23.70 -5.15 -29.10
C LYS A 186 23.56 -5.47 -30.60
N ILE A 187 22.56 -6.27 -30.99
CA ILE A 187 22.25 -6.56 -32.41
C ILE A 187 21.67 -5.30 -33.08
N LYS A 188 20.84 -4.52 -32.38
CA LYS A 188 20.29 -3.27 -32.89
C LYS A 188 21.37 -2.19 -33.09
N ASP A 189 22.34 -2.11 -32.19
CA ASP A 189 23.46 -1.15 -32.25
C ASP A 189 24.50 -1.54 -33.29
N GLY A 190 24.45 -2.78 -33.82
CA GLY A 190 25.38 -3.30 -34.84
C GLY A 190 24.92 -3.15 -36.28
N ASP A 191 23.65 -2.88 -36.53
CA ASP A 191 23.09 -2.61 -37.87
C ASP A 191 22.71 -1.12 -38.00
N GLU A 192 23.69 -0.21 -37.84
CA GLU A 192 23.53 1.19 -38.16
C GLU A 192 23.51 1.39 -39.73
N ASP A 193 22.38 1.13 -40.32
CA ASP A 193 22.05 1.79 -41.56
C ASP A 193 21.71 3.27 -41.26
N GLU A 194 22.48 4.15 -41.79
CA GLU A 194 22.65 5.61 -41.57
C GLU A 194 21.36 6.44 -41.80
N ASN A 195 20.16 5.83 -41.87
CA ASN A 195 18.94 6.55 -42.27
C ASN A 195 17.68 6.25 -41.43
N THR A 196 17.83 5.66 -40.25
CA THR A 196 16.72 5.45 -39.34
C THR A 196 16.76 6.49 -38.21
N ALA A 197 15.83 7.45 -38.24
CA ALA A 197 15.65 8.40 -37.17
C ALA A 197 15.59 7.61 -35.80
N PRO A 198 16.24 8.10 -34.75
CA PRO A 198 16.28 7.37 -33.48
C PRO A 198 14.86 7.13 -33.02
N VAL A 199 14.46 5.84 -32.99
CA VAL A 199 13.18 5.43 -32.38
C VAL A 199 13.25 5.89 -30.94
N ARG A 200 12.50 6.94 -30.62
CA ARG A 200 12.41 7.49 -29.28
C ARG A 200 11.98 6.34 -28.36
N ALA A 201 12.93 5.86 -27.54
CA ALA A 201 12.65 4.79 -26.58
C ALA A 201 11.39 5.18 -25.81
N ALA A 202 10.42 4.26 -25.75
CA ALA A 202 9.23 4.49 -24.95
C ALA A 202 9.69 4.83 -23.53
N PRO A 203 9.05 5.81 -22.86
CA PRO A 203 9.45 6.18 -21.50
C PRO A 203 9.42 4.92 -20.64
N ALA A 204 10.53 4.64 -19.95
CA ALA A 204 10.64 3.50 -19.05
C ALA A 204 9.51 3.58 -18.03
N LYS A 205 8.81 2.46 -17.82
CA LYS A 205 7.74 2.41 -16.81
C LYS A 205 8.35 2.73 -15.44
N PRO A 206 7.67 3.50 -14.60
CA PRO A 206 8.16 3.78 -13.26
C PRO A 206 8.31 2.46 -12.49
N VAL A 207 9.45 2.26 -11.81
CA VAL A 207 9.73 1.04 -11.04
C VAL A 207 9.47 1.32 -9.56
N ILE A 208 8.68 0.45 -8.92
CA ILE A 208 8.43 0.53 -7.46
C ILE A 208 9.76 0.33 -6.73
N ARG A 209 10.15 1.32 -5.93
CA ARG A 209 11.40 1.32 -5.18
C ARG A 209 11.24 0.98 -3.70
N ASP A 210 10.01 1.07 -3.20
CA ASP A 210 9.64 0.59 -1.87
C ASP A 210 9.82 -0.93 -1.81
N PRO A 211 10.77 -1.46 -1.01
CA PRO A 211 11.08 -2.89 -1.02
C PRO A 211 9.93 -3.76 -0.53
N ALA A 212 9.16 -3.29 0.46
CA ALA A 212 8.03 -4.04 1.00
C ALA A 212 6.89 -4.10 -0.02
N LEU A 213 6.56 -2.97 -0.64
CA LEU A 213 5.54 -2.91 -1.67
C LEU A 213 5.96 -3.71 -2.92
N ALA A 214 7.21 -3.62 -3.36
CA ALA A 214 7.72 -4.38 -4.50
C ALA A 214 7.57 -5.90 -4.28
N ARG A 215 7.94 -6.40 -3.10
CA ARG A 215 7.78 -7.81 -2.73
C ARG A 215 6.32 -8.25 -2.73
N ALA A 216 5.42 -7.42 -2.19
CA ALA A 216 3.98 -7.70 -2.17
C ALA A 216 3.42 -7.77 -3.61
N VAL A 217 3.80 -6.84 -4.47
CA VAL A 217 3.38 -6.81 -5.88
C VAL A 217 3.94 -8.02 -6.64
N ASP A 218 5.21 -8.37 -6.45
CA ASP A 218 5.82 -9.54 -7.09
C ASP A 218 5.15 -10.86 -6.66
N PHE A 219 4.78 -10.97 -5.38
CA PHE A 219 4.00 -12.10 -4.88
C PHE A 219 2.64 -12.22 -5.59
N LEU A 220 1.90 -11.11 -5.73
CA LEU A 220 0.60 -11.12 -6.42
C LEU A 220 0.74 -11.47 -7.90
N LYS A 221 1.78 -10.97 -8.58
CA LYS A 221 2.10 -11.34 -9.95
C LYS A 221 2.41 -12.84 -10.09
N ALA A 222 3.21 -13.38 -9.17
CA ALA A 222 3.54 -14.81 -9.17
C ALA A 222 2.28 -15.67 -9.01
N LEU A 223 1.38 -15.29 -8.08
CA LEU A 223 0.11 -15.99 -7.91
C LEU A 223 -0.79 -15.92 -9.16
N ALA A 224 -0.83 -14.76 -9.83
CA ALA A 224 -1.61 -14.61 -11.05
C ALA A 224 -1.11 -15.51 -12.18
N ILE A 225 0.21 -15.74 -12.28
CA ILE A 225 0.81 -16.66 -13.26
C ILE A 225 0.45 -18.14 -12.93
N LEU A 226 0.40 -18.48 -11.64
CA LEU A 226 0.12 -19.84 -11.19
C LEU A 226 -1.37 -20.20 -11.23
N GLN A 227 -2.27 -19.21 -11.22
CA GLN A 227 -3.69 -19.44 -11.36
C GLN A 227 -4.02 -19.62 -12.85
N PRO A 228 -4.49 -20.80 -13.30
CA PRO A 228 -4.91 -20.96 -14.67
C PRO A 228 -6.01 -19.95 -14.99
N ALA A 229 -5.93 -19.37 -16.21
CA ALA A 229 -6.93 -18.42 -16.68
C ALA A 229 -8.33 -18.94 -16.37
N ARG A 230 -9.07 -18.24 -15.54
CA ARG A 230 -10.46 -18.57 -15.24
C ARG A 230 -11.26 -18.28 -16.51
N GLY A 231 -11.54 -19.38 -17.25
CA GLY A 231 -12.44 -19.35 -18.39
C GLY A 231 -13.88 -19.11 -17.96
#